data_fd973d9e64934d8cd7a4a91b29e00742
#
_entry.id   fd973d9e64934d8cd7a4a91b29e00742
#
_cell.length_a   1.000
_cell.length_b   1.000
_cell.length_c   1.000
_cell.angle_alpha   90.00
_cell.angle_beta   90.00
_cell.angle_gamma   90.00
#
_symmetry.space_group_name_H-M   'P 1'
#
loop_
_entity.id
_entity.type
_entity.pdbx_description
1 polymer ?
#
loop_
_entity_poly.entity_id
_entity_poly.type
_entity_poly.pdbx_seq_one_letter_code
_entity_poly.pdbx_strand_id
1 'polypeptide(L)'
;DVDGTLIDSQAFILAAMRRAFSAARLPAPADAETLGIVGLSLPQAMEVLVPGVLGPERDSLVQLYKDSFRAIREESGGEARSPFYPGARAALDRLDGTGYLLSIATGKARRGLDHMLDSHGLRRLFTGTQTADDAPSKPHPGMVLNCLAATGVAARRAVVVGDTEYDMAMARAAGARAVGVGWGYHGPDRLLRGGAEAIVADFAALDAVLEGMLGA
;
A
#
# COMPACT_ATOMS: atom_id res chain seq x y z
N ASP A 1 0.73 -5.00 -1.36
CA ASP A 1 0.23 -3.72 -0.83
C ASP A 1 -1.29 -3.59 -1.03
N VAL A 2 -1.88 -2.44 -0.61
CA VAL A 2 -3.34 -2.19 -0.66
C VAL A 2 -3.67 -0.97 -1.52
N ASP A 3 -3.33 0.25 -1.06
CA ASP A 3 -3.66 1.50 -1.75
C ASP A 3 -2.80 1.64 -3.02
N GLY A 4 -3.42 1.74 -4.19
CA GLY A 4 -2.73 1.75 -5.48
C GLY A 4 -2.44 0.37 -6.06
N THR A 5 -2.59 -0.69 -5.27
CA THR A 5 -2.35 -2.07 -5.71
C THR A 5 -3.66 -2.86 -5.81
N LEU A 6 -4.37 -3.06 -4.70
CA LEU A 6 -5.65 -3.77 -4.67
C LEU A 6 -6.84 -2.82 -4.80
N ILE A 7 -6.75 -1.66 -4.16
CA ILE A 7 -7.82 -0.68 -4.00
C ILE A 7 -7.42 0.65 -4.63
N ASP A 8 -8.31 1.21 -5.46
CA ASP A 8 -8.19 2.58 -5.94
C ASP A 8 -8.71 3.56 -4.89
N SER A 9 -7.80 4.08 -4.10
CA SER A 9 -8.06 5.08 -3.06
C SER A 9 -7.60 6.50 -3.45
N GLN A 10 -7.17 6.71 -4.70
CA GLN A 10 -6.58 7.96 -5.17
C GLN A 10 -7.45 9.19 -4.84
N ALA A 11 -8.73 9.14 -5.18
CA ALA A 11 -9.64 10.26 -4.97
C ALA A 11 -9.77 10.64 -3.49
N PHE A 12 -9.84 9.64 -2.59
CA PHE A 12 -9.91 9.86 -1.15
C PHE A 12 -8.62 10.44 -0.59
N ILE A 13 -7.47 9.92 -1.01
CA ILE A 13 -6.15 10.38 -0.57
C ILE A 13 -5.95 11.86 -0.96
N LEU A 14 -6.22 12.19 -2.21
CA LEU A 14 -6.07 13.56 -2.71
C LEU A 14 -7.03 14.54 -2.01
N ALA A 15 -8.29 14.17 -1.84
CA ALA A 15 -9.27 15.00 -1.15
C ALA A 15 -8.91 15.21 0.32
N ALA A 16 -8.48 14.15 1.02
CA ALA A 16 -8.04 14.23 2.41
C ALA A 16 -6.80 15.10 2.59
N MET A 17 -5.84 15.00 1.67
CA MET A 17 -4.62 15.82 1.69
C MET A 17 -4.95 17.29 1.52
N ARG A 18 -5.76 17.65 0.51
CA ARG A 18 -6.19 19.04 0.29
C ARG A 18 -6.93 19.59 1.49
N ARG A 19 -7.85 18.82 2.09
CA ARG A 19 -8.63 19.25 3.27
C ARG A 19 -7.75 19.45 4.50
N ALA A 20 -6.79 18.55 4.74
CA ALA A 20 -5.85 18.66 5.86
C ALA A 20 -4.94 19.89 5.75
N PHE A 21 -4.35 20.12 4.57
CA PHE A 21 -3.50 21.28 4.33
C PHE A 21 -4.28 22.61 4.43
N SER A 22 -5.50 22.65 3.90
CA SER A 22 -6.39 23.80 4.06
C SER A 22 -6.69 24.10 5.53
N ALA A 23 -7.00 23.06 6.33
CA ALA A 23 -7.23 23.21 7.77
C ALA A 23 -5.98 23.70 8.52
N ALA A 24 -4.80 23.26 8.09
CA ALA A 24 -3.51 23.72 8.62
C ALA A 24 -3.09 25.10 8.10
N ARG A 25 -3.85 25.70 7.18
CA ARG A 25 -3.51 26.97 6.49
C ARG A 25 -2.17 26.90 5.74
N LEU A 26 -1.84 25.72 5.21
CA LEU A 26 -0.68 25.47 4.37
C LEU A 26 -1.10 25.33 2.90
N PRO A 27 -0.23 25.67 1.93
CA PRO A 27 -0.48 25.35 0.53
C PRO A 27 -0.52 23.83 0.35
N ALA A 28 -1.58 23.33 -0.29
CA ALA A 28 -1.67 21.92 -0.57
C ALA A 28 -0.60 21.48 -1.58
N PRO A 29 0.02 20.31 -1.40
CA PRO A 29 0.95 19.74 -2.38
C PRO A 29 0.23 19.44 -3.71
N ALA A 30 0.97 19.38 -4.79
CA ALA A 30 0.44 18.93 -6.07
C ALA A 30 -0.02 17.46 -5.96
N ASP A 31 -0.98 17.07 -6.82
CA ASP A 31 -1.50 15.70 -6.82
C ASP A 31 -0.39 14.67 -7.05
N ALA A 32 0.53 14.94 -7.97
CA ALA A 32 1.66 14.06 -8.23
C ALA A 32 2.62 13.92 -7.02
N GLU A 33 2.82 14.98 -6.25
CA GLU A 33 3.62 14.93 -5.01
C GLU A 33 2.91 14.10 -3.96
N THR A 34 1.59 14.32 -3.79
CA THR A 34 0.77 13.53 -2.86
C THR A 34 0.77 12.03 -3.22
N LEU A 35 0.59 11.69 -4.49
CA LEU A 35 0.61 10.29 -4.93
C LEU A 35 2.02 9.68 -4.84
N GLY A 36 3.04 10.52 -5.03
CA GLY A 36 4.44 10.09 -4.96
C GLY A 36 4.92 9.62 -3.59
N ILE A 37 4.18 9.91 -2.50
CA ILE A 37 4.52 9.49 -1.13
C ILE A 37 3.60 8.38 -0.61
N VAL A 38 2.61 7.97 -1.38
CA VAL A 38 1.73 6.85 -0.98
C VAL A 38 2.57 5.59 -0.83
N GLY A 39 2.25 4.77 0.17
CA GLY A 39 3.05 3.61 0.56
C GLY A 39 3.91 3.86 1.80
N LEU A 40 4.34 5.09 2.03
CA LEU A 40 5.01 5.47 3.29
C LEU A 40 4.01 5.51 4.46
N SER A 41 4.52 5.40 5.69
CA SER A 41 3.74 5.77 6.87
C SER A 41 3.40 7.26 6.83
N LEU A 42 2.26 7.64 7.39
CA LEU A 42 1.80 9.03 7.31
C LEU A 42 2.78 10.05 7.93
N PRO A 43 3.48 9.77 9.06
CA PRO A 43 4.52 10.67 9.57
C PRO A 43 5.66 10.87 8.57
N GLN A 44 6.15 9.80 7.92
CA GLN A 44 7.21 9.92 6.91
C GLN A 44 6.72 10.62 5.63
N ALA A 45 5.49 10.34 5.20
CA ALA A 45 4.87 11.02 4.08
C ALA A 45 4.84 12.54 4.30
N MET A 46 4.43 12.99 5.49
CA MET A 46 4.43 14.42 5.84
C MET A 46 5.84 15.01 5.96
N GLU A 47 6.82 14.23 6.39
CA GLU A 47 8.22 14.67 6.41
C GLU A 47 8.76 14.95 4.99
N VAL A 48 8.37 14.14 4.03
CA VAL A 48 8.74 14.34 2.61
C VAL A 48 8.01 15.52 2.00
N LEU A 49 6.70 15.65 2.26
CA LEU A 49 5.89 16.71 1.64
C LEU A 49 6.18 18.10 2.21
N VAL A 50 6.47 18.20 3.50
CA VAL A 50 6.69 19.46 4.20
C VAL A 50 7.93 19.41 5.10
N PRO A 51 9.13 19.29 4.51
CA PRO A 51 10.36 19.12 5.29
C PRO A 51 10.68 20.28 6.22
N GLY A 52 10.11 21.47 5.96
CA GLY A 52 10.25 22.66 6.81
C GLY A 52 9.30 22.69 8.02
N VAL A 53 8.32 21.79 8.09
CA VAL A 53 7.37 21.71 9.23
C VAL A 53 7.86 20.64 10.20
N LEU A 54 8.15 21.01 11.43
CA LEU A 54 8.81 20.15 12.41
C LEU A 54 7.93 19.90 13.66
N GLY A 55 8.19 18.77 14.33
CA GLY A 55 7.64 18.48 15.64
C GLY A 55 6.11 18.53 15.70
N PRO A 56 5.54 19.22 16.73
CA PRO A 56 4.10 19.20 16.99
C PRO A 56 3.21 19.70 15.82
N GLU A 57 3.73 20.60 14.98
CA GLU A 57 2.99 21.10 13.82
C GLU A 57 2.83 20.00 12.76
N ARG A 58 3.88 19.21 12.52
CA ARG A 58 3.80 18.05 11.63
C ARG A 58 2.87 16.96 12.18
N ASP A 59 2.92 16.69 13.48
CA ASP A 59 2.02 15.75 14.13
C ASP A 59 0.56 16.19 14.04
N SER A 60 0.31 17.50 14.17
CA SER A 60 -1.02 18.08 13.95
C SER A 60 -1.50 17.90 12.51
N LEU A 61 -0.63 18.06 11.51
CA LEU A 61 -0.95 17.83 10.10
C LEU A 61 -1.28 16.35 9.83
N VAL A 62 -0.53 15.43 10.42
CA VAL A 62 -0.82 13.99 10.39
C VAL A 62 -2.22 13.72 10.94
N GLN A 63 -2.59 14.34 12.07
CA GLN A 63 -3.91 14.15 12.66
C GLN A 63 -5.02 14.78 11.81
N LEU A 64 -4.81 15.96 11.27
CA LEU A 64 -5.74 16.62 10.34
C LEU A 64 -6.00 15.76 9.09
N TYR A 65 -4.98 15.09 8.56
CA TYR A 65 -5.15 14.16 7.44
C TYR A 65 -6.02 12.97 7.84
N LYS A 66 -5.73 12.32 8.98
CA LYS A 66 -6.50 11.18 9.49
C LYS A 66 -7.97 11.54 9.68
N ASP A 67 -8.24 12.70 10.26
CA ASP A 67 -9.60 13.18 10.50
C ASP A 67 -10.31 13.54 9.20
N SER A 68 -9.60 14.19 8.26
CA SER A 68 -10.13 14.52 6.94
C SER A 68 -10.47 13.25 6.14
N PHE A 69 -9.58 12.26 6.14
CA PHE A 69 -9.82 11.00 5.43
C PHE A 69 -11.06 10.27 6.00
N ARG A 70 -11.18 10.21 7.33
CA ARG A 70 -12.35 9.62 7.99
C ARG A 70 -13.64 10.36 7.63
N ALA A 71 -13.65 11.68 7.73
CA ALA A 71 -14.83 12.49 7.43
C ALA A 71 -15.27 12.34 5.96
N ILE A 72 -14.32 12.41 5.00
CA ILE A 72 -14.63 12.23 3.58
C ILE A 72 -15.19 10.84 3.32
N ARG A 73 -14.64 9.82 3.96
CA ARG A 73 -15.15 8.45 3.84
C ARG A 73 -16.57 8.33 4.36
N GLU A 74 -16.89 8.91 5.54
CA GLU A 74 -18.24 8.92 6.12
C GLU A 74 -19.22 9.70 5.24
N GLU A 75 -18.84 10.88 4.78
CA GLU A 75 -19.61 11.72 3.85
C GLU A 75 -19.91 11.01 2.51
N SER A 76 -19.02 10.13 2.09
CA SER A 76 -19.13 9.38 0.81
C SER A 76 -19.92 8.08 0.91
N GLY A 77 -20.39 7.68 2.10
CA GLY A 77 -21.11 6.42 2.29
C GLY A 77 -20.21 5.20 2.56
N GLY A 78 -18.98 5.44 2.99
CA GLY A 78 -18.05 4.40 3.49
C GLY A 78 -17.07 3.84 2.46
N GLU A 79 -16.35 2.78 2.85
CA GLU A 79 -15.29 2.11 2.08
C GLU A 79 -15.80 1.45 0.79
N ALA A 80 -17.10 1.19 0.66
CA ALA A 80 -17.71 0.66 -0.56
C ALA A 80 -17.49 1.54 -1.81
N ARG A 81 -16.97 2.76 -1.63
CA ARG A 81 -16.58 3.67 -2.70
C ARG A 81 -15.08 3.72 -3.00
N SER A 82 -14.25 2.94 -2.30
CA SER A 82 -12.88 2.65 -2.74
C SER A 82 -12.92 1.33 -3.50
N PRO A 83 -13.09 1.35 -4.83
CA PRO A 83 -13.27 0.14 -5.60
C PRO A 83 -11.98 -0.66 -5.67
N PHE A 84 -12.11 -1.97 -5.83
CA PHE A 84 -10.99 -2.77 -6.29
C PHE A 84 -10.53 -2.30 -7.66
N TYR A 85 -9.24 -2.36 -7.90
CA TYR A 85 -8.77 -2.35 -9.28
C TYR A 85 -9.35 -3.54 -10.05
N PRO A 86 -9.62 -3.37 -11.36
CA PRO A 86 -10.21 -4.44 -12.17
C PRO A 86 -9.43 -5.75 -12.05
N GLY A 87 -10.10 -6.83 -11.67
CA GLY A 87 -9.51 -8.16 -11.53
C GLY A 87 -8.86 -8.45 -10.16
N ALA A 88 -8.66 -7.47 -9.28
CA ALA A 88 -7.99 -7.68 -8.00
C ALA A 88 -8.68 -8.76 -7.14
N ARG A 89 -10.00 -8.70 -6.95
CA ARG A 89 -10.74 -9.68 -6.17
C ARG A 89 -10.61 -11.09 -6.76
N ALA A 90 -10.78 -11.22 -8.08
CA ALA A 90 -10.67 -12.51 -8.75
C ALA A 90 -9.24 -13.09 -8.66
N ALA A 91 -8.22 -12.23 -8.71
CA ALA A 91 -6.83 -12.67 -8.51
C ALA A 91 -6.59 -13.19 -7.09
N LEU A 92 -7.08 -12.49 -6.06
CA LEU A 92 -6.98 -12.97 -4.68
C LEU A 92 -7.65 -14.34 -4.49
N ASP A 93 -8.87 -14.51 -5.02
CA ASP A 93 -9.61 -15.77 -4.92
C ASP A 93 -8.88 -16.92 -5.66
N ARG A 94 -8.27 -16.66 -6.83
CA ARG A 94 -7.46 -17.65 -7.57
C ARG A 94 -6.20 -18.04 -6.82
N LEU A 95 -5.44 -17.06 -6.35
CA LEU A 95 -4.20 -17.29 -5.62
C LEU A 95 -4.43 -18.09 -4.33
N ASP A 96 -5.48 -17.77 -3.57
CA ASP A 96 -5.89 -18.55 -2.41
C ASP A 96 -6.27 -19.98 -2.82
N GLY A 97 -7.07 -20.14 -3.87
CA GLY A 97 -7.51 -21.45 -4.38
C GLY A 97 -6.39 -22.32 -4.93
N THR A 98 -5.26 -21.75 -5.34
CA THR A 98 -4.06 -22.46 -5.80
C THR A 98 -3.06 -22.72 -4.66
N GLY A 99 -3.37 -22.32 -3.42
CA GLY A 99 -2.59 -22.65 -2.24
C GLY A 99 -1.48 -21.64 -1.91
N TYR A 100 -1.47 -20.46 -2.52
CA TYR A 100 -0.59 -19.38 -2.08
C TYR A 100 -1.01 -18.86 -0.71
N LEU A 101 -0.05 -18.64 0.19
CA LEU A 101 -0.28 -17.96 1.45
C LEU A 101 -0.25 -16.44 1.21
N LEU A 102 -1.40 -15.80 1.39
CA LEU A 102 -1.54 -14.37 1.16
C LEU A 102 -1.27 -13.57 2.44
N SER A 103 -0.53 -12.49 2.32
CA SER A 103 -0.27 -11.54 3.42
C SER A 103 -0.35 -10.09 2.92
N ILE A 104 -0.62 -9.18 3.85
CA ILE A 104 -0.64 -7.73 3.57
C ILE A 104 0.53 -7.05 4.27
N ALA A 105 1.22 -6.18 3.52
CA ALA A 105 2.19 -5.20 4.04
C ALA A 105 1.83 -3.83 3.45
N THR A 106 1.33 -2.89 4.29
CA THR A 106 0.76 -1.62 3.83
C THR A 106 1.14 -0.43 4.69
N GLY A 107 1.30 0.75 4.07
CA GLY A 107 1.44 2.02 4.77
C GLY A 107 0.18 2.53 5.48
N LYS A 108 -0.95 1.85 5.30
CA LYS A 108 -2.23 2.14 5.96
C LYS A 108 -2.12 1.92 7.47
N ALA A 109 -2.84 2.73 8.25
CA ALA A 109 -3.01 2.46 9.68
C ALA A 109 -3.87 1.22 9.92
N ARG A 110 -3.67 0.52 11.04
CA ARG A 110 -4.38 -0.71 11.44
C ARG A 110 -5.90 -0.57 11.31
N ARG A 111 -6.46 0.49 11.90
CA ARG A 111 -7.89 0.75 11.84
C ARG A 111 -8.43 0.87 10.40
N GLY A 112 -7.65 1.49 9.50
CA GLY A 112 -8.03 1.65 8.10
C GLY A 112 -8.01 0.32 7.34
N LEU A 113 -6.99 -0.51 7.59
CA LEU A 113 -6.89 -1.84 7.01
C LEU A 113 -8.03 -2.75 7.50
N ASP A 114 -8.28 -2.80 8.81
CA ASP A 114 -9.33 -3.64 9.40
C ASP A 114 -10.69 -3.31 8.80
N HIS A 115 -11.01 -2.01 8.70
CA HIS A 115 -12.26 -1.58 8.09
C HIS A 115 -12.39 -1.98 6.62
N MET A 116 -11.31 -1.86 5.84
CA MET A 116 -11.27 -2.29 4.43
C MET A 116 -11.47 -3.81 4.31
N LEU A 117 -10.78 -4.60 5.13
CA LEU A 117 -10.91 -6.05 5.12
C LEU A 117 -12.33 -6.51 5.45
N ASP A 118 -12.98 -5.87 6.43
CA ASP A 118 -14.35 -6.19 6.83
C ASP A 118 -15.35 -5.78 5.74
N SER A 119 -15.24 -4.57 5.23
CA SER A 119 -16.14 -4.03 4.19
C SER A 119 -16.12 -4.84 2.89
N HIS A 120 -14.99 -5.42 2.55
CA HIS A 120 -14.81 -6.23 1.35
C HIS A 120 -14.83 -7.75 1.59
N GLY A 121 -15.02 -8.20 2.85
CA GLY A 121 -15.06 -9.62 3.21
C GLY A 121 -13.73 -10.36 2.94
N LEU A 122 -12.60 -9.67 3.12
CA LEU A 122 -11.27 -10.21 2.77
C LEU A 122 -10.50 -10.80 3.94
N ARG A 123 -10.95 -10.60 5.18
CA ARG A 123 -10.17 -10.93 6.38
C ARG A 123 -9.65 -12.38 6.39
N ARG A 124 -10.43 -13.33 5.86
CA ARG A 124 -10.09 -14.76 5.86
C ARG A 124 -9.04 -15.16 4.83
N LEU A 125 -8.79 -14.31 3.82
CA LEU A 125 -7.83 -14.61 2.75
C LEU A 125 -6.38 -14.40 3.20
N PHE A 126 -6.14 -13.60 4.23
CA PHE A 126 -4.80 -13.19 4.61
C PHE A 126 -4.33 -13.89 5.88
N THR A 127 -3.25 -14.66 5.77
CA THR A 127 -2.58 -15.34 6.88
C THR A 127 -1.87 -14.34 7.81
N GLY A 128 -1.34 -13.24 7.25
CA GLY A 128 -0.65 -12.20 8.01
C GLY A 128 -1.00 -10.81 7.48
N THR A 129 -1.10 -9.84 8.38
CA THR A 129 -1.31 -8.43 8.00
C THR A 129 -0.39 -7.52 8.79
N GLN A 130 0.36 -6.68 8.09
CA GLN A 130 1.27 -5.70 8.64
C GLN A 130 0.92 -4.31 8.13
N THR A 131 0.89 -3.35 9.04
CA THR A 131 0.53 -1.96 8.78
C THR A 131 1.62 -1.01 9.25
N ALA A 132 1.47 0.28 8.98
CA ALA A 132 2.36 1.32 9.49
C ALA A 132 2.37 1.41 11.04
N ASP A 133 1.38 0.80 11.72
CA ASP A 133 1.31 0.78 13.18
C ASP A 133 2.06 -0.44 13.79
N ASP A 134 2.41 -1.45 12.97
CA ASP A 134 2.99 -2.71 13.45
C ASP A 134 4.51 -2.80 13.23
N ALA A 135 5.04 -2.05 12.26
CA ALA A 135 6.44 -2.12 11.88
C ALA A 135 6.91 -0.76 11.31
N PRO A 136 8.23 -0.53 11.23
CA PRO A 136 8.76 0.66 10.57
C PRO A 136 8.25 0.77 9.12
N SER A 137 8.07 2.03 8.68
CA SER A 137 7.56 2.34 7.34
C SER A 137 8.41 1.75 6.22
N LYS A 138 7.80 1.43 5.10
CA LYS A 138 8.49 1.16 3.83
C LYS A 138 9.50 2.28 3.55
N PRO A 139 10.68 1.98 3.05
CA PRO A 139 11.17 0.72 2.52
C PRO A 139 11.83 -0.22 3.55
N HIS A 140 11.63 -0.01 4.87
CA HIS A 140 12.16 -0.91 5.89
C HIS A 140 11.56 -2.33 5.74
N PRO A 141 12.35 -3.42 5.82
CA PRO A 141 11.89 -4.78 5.54
C PRO A 141 10.94 -5.38 6.60
N GLY A 142 10.74 -4.71 7.72
CA GLY A 142 10.06 -5.24 8.90
C GLY A 142 8.68 -5.85 8.62
N MET A 143 7.85 -5.19 7.82
CA MET A 143 6.51 -5.70 7.47
C MET A 143 6.61 -7.04 6.72
N VAL A 144 7.52 -7.16 5.76
CA VAL A 144 7.71 -8.41 4.99
C VAL A 144 8.29 -9.49 5.87
N LEU A 145 9.30 -9.18 6.68
CA LEU A 145 9.91 -10.15 7.61
C LEU A 145 8.88 -10.69 8.62
N ASN A 146 8.00 -9.86 9.13
CA ASN A 146 6.92 -10.29 10.03
C ASN A 146 5.91 -11.20 9.31
N CYS A 147 5.54 -10.90 8.07
CA CYS A 147 4.69 -11.77 7.24
C CYS A 147 5.36 -13.13 6.99
N LEU A 148 6.66 -13.14 6.68
CA LEU A 148 7.43 -14.37 6.48
C LEU A 148 7.49 -15.21 7.76
N ALA A 149 7.72 -14.58 8.91
CA ALA A 149 7.71 -15.25 10.20
C ALA A 149 6.35 -15.88 10.53
N ALA A 150 5.25 -15.17 10.22
CA ALA A 150 3.89 -15.66 10.46
C ALA A 150 3.52 -16.84 9.56
N THR A 151 4.06 -16.90 8.34
CA THR A 151 3.76 -17.96 7.36
C THR A 151 4.77 -19.11 7.37
N GLY A 152 5.94 -18.91 7.96
CA GLY A 152 7.05 -19.88 7.90
C GLY A 152 7.71 -20.00 6.52
N VAL A 153 7.39 -19.10 5.58
CA VAL A 153 7.91 -19.14 4.20
C VAL A 153 9.29 -18.47 4.13
N ALA A 154 10.22 -19.12 3.43
CA ALA A 154 11.54 -18.54 3.18
C ALA A 154 11.42 -17.31 2.24
N ALA A 155 12.17 -16.25 2.49
CA ALA A 155 12.09 -14.99 1.74
C ALA A 155 12.20 -15.18 0.22
N ARG A 156 13.12 -16.04 -0.27
CA ARG A 156 13.28 -16.34 -1.70
C ARG A 156 12.05 -16.99 -2.36
N ARG A 157 11.10 -17.49 -1.57
CA ARG A 157 9.81 -18.07 -2.01
C ARG A 157 8.63 -17.11 -1.79
N ALA A 158 8.90 -15.87 -1.49
CA ALA A 158 7.89 -14.84 -1.33
C ALA A 158 8.05 -13.78 -2.41
N VAL A 159 6.92 -13.25 -2.87
CA VAL A 159 6.85 -12.14 -3.82
C VAL A 159 6.03 -11.03 -3.19
N VAL A 160 6.59 -9.83 -3.16
CA VAL A 160 5.85 -8.61 -2.82
C VAL A 160 5.29 -8.03 -4.10
N VAL A 161 3.98 -7.81 -4.11
CA VAL A 161 3.28 -7.14 -5.21
C VAL A 161 2.88 -5.75 -4.73
N GLY A 162 3.29 -4.71 -5.44
CA GLY A 162 3.05 -3.33 -5.05
C GLY A 162 3.20 -2.34 -6.20
N ASP A 163 2.73 -1.14 -6.00
CA ASP A 163 2.70 -0.08 -7.00
C ASP A 163 3.73 1.03 -6.77
N THR A 164 4.53 0.95 -5.70
CA THR A 164 5.51 1.97 -5.39
C THR A 164 6.94 1.43 -5.33
N GLU A 165 7.92 2.31 -5.59
CA GLU A 165 9.33 1.98 -5.38
C GLU A 165 9.63 1.57 -3.93
N TYR A 166 8.81 2.02 -2.96
CA TYR A 166 8.94 1.67 -1.55
C TYR A 166 8.61 0.20 -1.30
N ASP A 167 7.63 -0.37 -2.01
CA ASP A 167 7.29 -1.80 -1.98
C ASP A 167 8.44 -2.64 -2.51
N MET A 168 8.96 -2.23 -3.65
CA MET A 168 10.06 -2.92 -4.32
C MET A 168 11.33 -2.92 -3.45
N ALA A 169 11.69 -1.77 -2.89
CA ALA A 169 12.85 -1.64 -2.01
C ALA A 169 12.66 -2.43 -0.70
N MET A 170 11.45 -2.44 -0.12
CA MET A 170 11.11 -3.24 1.07
C MET A 170 11.26 -4.75 0.79
N ALA A 171 10.76 -5.23 -0.36
CA ALA A 171 10.90 -6.61 -0.77
C ALA A 171 12.38 -7.04 -0.86
N ARG A 172 13.18 -6.27 -1.58
CA ARG A 172 14.63 -6.51 -1.71
C ARG A 172 15.34 -6.53 -0.38
N ALA A 173 15.06 -5.55 0.49
CA ALA A 173 15.66 -5.48 1.82
C ALA A 173 15.30 -6.69 2.70
N ALA A 174 14.15 -7.33 2.47
CA ALA A 174 13.73 -8.56 3.12
C ALA A 174 14.28 -9.83 2.46
N GLY A 175 14.95 -9.74 1.31
CA GLY A 175 15.38 -10.89 0.51
C GLY A 175 14.24 -11.60 -0.24
N ALA A 176 13.09 -10.94 -0.35
CA ALA A 176 11.94 -11.40 -1.14
C ALA A 176 12.01 -10.87 -2.57
N ARG A 177 11.27 -11.48 -3.48
CA ARG A 177 11.12 -11.02 -4.86
C ARG A 177 10.12 -9.87 -4.95
N ALA A 178 10.17 -9.08 -6.02
CA ALA A 178 9.35 -7.89 -6.19
C ALA A 178 8.69 -7.82 -7.57
N VAL A 179 7.38 -7.65 -7.58
CA VAL A 179 6.58 -7.41 -8.79
C VAL A 179 5.88 -6.06 -8.67
N GLY A 180 6.15 -5.17 -9.60
CA GLY A 180 5.45 -3.90 -9.73
C GLY A 180 4.13 -4.06 -10.47
N VAL A 181 3.13 -3.23 -10.13
CA VAL A 181 1.88 -3.12 -10.87
C VAL A 181 1.83 -1.80 -11.63
N GLY A 182 1.46 -1.84 -12.91
CA GLY A 182 1.52 -0.69 -13.81
C GLY A 182 0.34 0.28 -13.73
N TRP A 183 -0.69 -0.04 -12.95
CA TRP A 183 -1.90 0.79 -12.78
C TRP A 183 -1.88 1.69 -11.54
N GLY A 184 -0.84 1.58 -10.70
CA GLY A 184 -0.75 2.31 -9.44
C GLY A 184 -0.11 3.70 -9.56
N TYR A 185 0.49 4.18 -8.47
CA TYR A 185 0.90 5.58 -8.33
C TYR A 185 2.30 5.87 -8.85
N HIS A 186 3.22 4.88 -8.87
CA HIS A 186 4.56 5.08 -9.40
C HIS A 186 4.70 4.50 -10.80
N GLY A 187 5.29 5.29 -11.69
CA GLY A 187 5.57 4.85 -13.05
C GLY A 187 6.67 3.77 -13.13
N PRO A 188 6.77 3.05 -14.27
CA PRO A 188 7.67 1.91 -14.46
C PRO A 188 9.12 2.19 -14.07
N ASP A 189 9.65 3.37 -14.42
CA ASP A 189 11.04 3.73 -14.10
C ASP A 189 11.32 3.78 -12.60
N ARG A 190 10.36 4.25 -11.79
CA ARG A 190 10.47 4.25 -10.33
C ARG A 190 10.41 2.84 -9.78
N LEU A 191 9.49 2.00 -10.28
CA LEU A 191 9.38 0.60 -9.87
C LEU A 191 10.66 -0.18 -10.17
N LEU A 192 11.24 -0.03 -11.35
CA LEU A 192 12.50 -0.67 -11.75
C LEU A 192 13.67 -0.19 -10.87
N ARG A 193 13.78 1.12 -10.62
CA ARG A 193 14.80 1.65 -9.70
C ARG A 193 14.65 1.11 -8.27
N GLY A 194 13.41 0.93 -7.80
CA GLY A 194 13.12 0.30 -6.52
C GLY A 194 13.52 -1.17 -6.46
N GLY A 195 13.60 -1.84 -7.61
CA GLY A 195 14.03 -3.22 -7.74
C GLY A 195 12.93 -4.20 -8.15
N ALA A 196 11.89 -3.71 -8.84
CA ALA A 196 10.93 -4.61 -9.49
C ALA A 196 11.65 -5.55 -10.45
N GLU A 197 11.40 -6.84 -10.33
CA GLU A 197 11.92 -7.88 -11.24
C GLU A 197 11.00 -8.05 -12.46
N ALA A 198 9.73 -7.71 -12.30
CA ALA A 198 8.74 -7.64 -13.37
C ALA A 198 7.72 -6.55 -13.06
N ILE A 199 7.06 -6.03 -14.10
CA ILE A 199 5.92 -5.13 -13.98
C ILE A 199 4.77 -5.73 -14.78
N VAL A 200 3.60 -5.89 -14.13
CA VAL A 200 2.40 -6.42 -14.76
C VAL A 200 1.43 -5.29 -15.10
N ALA A 201 0.77 -5.42 -16.26
CA ALA A 201 -0.19 -4.43 -16.73
C ALA A 201 -1.59 -4.62 -16.12
N ASP A 202 -1.91 -5.83 -15.69
CA ASP A 202 -3.18 -6.22 -15.07
C ASP A 202 -3.02 -7.45 -14.18
N PHE A 203 -4.08 -7.80 -13.42
CA PHE A 203 -4.08 -8.98 -12.55
C PHE A 203 -4.12 -10.31 -13.31
N ALA A 204 -4.47 -10.33 -14.59
CA ALA A 204 -4.45 -11.56 -15.39
C ALA A 204 -3.02 -11.99 -15.72
N ALA A 205 -2.13 -11.01 -15.92
CA ALA A 205 -0.71 -11.28 -16.16
C ALA A 205 0.06 -11.71 -14.89
N LEU A 206 -0.50 -11.47 -13.69
CA LEU A 206 0.21 -11.73 -12.42
C LEU A 206 0.46 -13.22 -12.21
N ASP A 207 -0.50 -14.09 -12.51
CA ASP A 207 -0.40 -15.53 -12.25
C ASP A 207 0.81 -16.14 -12.97
N ALA A 208 0.97 -15.87 -14.28
CA ALA A 208 2.10 -16.38 -15.06
C ALA A 208 3.47 -15.86 -14.56
N VAL A 209 3.50 -14.60 -14.09
CA VAL A 209 4.71 -14.02 -13.51
C VAL A 209 5.07 -14.69 -12.19
N LEU A 210 4.09 -14.95 -11.32
CA LEU A 210 4.30 -15.63 -10.05
C LEU A 210 4.74 -17.09 -10.25
N GLU A 211 4.12 -17.82 -11.17
CA GLU A 211 4.53 -19.19 -11.54
C GLU A 211 5.99 -19.22 -12.03
N GLY A 212 6.36 -18.31 -12.93
CA GLY A 212 7.72 -18.22 -13.43
C GLY A 212 8.75 -17.83 -12.35
N MET A 213 8.33 -17.07 -11.35
CA MET A 213 9.19 -16.64 -10.25
C MET A 213 9.38 -17.69 -9.18
N LEU A 214 8.31 -18.39 -8.79
CA LEU A 214 8.32 -19.27 -7.64
C LEU A 214 8.60 -20.73 -8.00
N GLY A 215 8.53 -21.05 -9.27
CA GLY A 215 8.61 -22.42 -9.80
C GLY A 215 7.41 -23.23 -9.31
N ALA A 216 6.50 -23.57 -10.17
CA ALA A 216 5.41 -24.47 -9.84
C ALA A 216 5.96 -25.84 -9.47
#